data_5a3e097355af96845f94e6079732d5d7
#
_entry.id   5a3e097355af96845f94e6079732d5d7
#
_cell.length_a   1.000
_cell.length_b   1.000
_cell.length_c   1.000
_cell.angle_alpha   90.00
_cell.angle_beta   90.00
_cell.angle_gamma   90.00
#
_symmetry.space_group_name_H-M   'P 1'
#
loop_
_entity.id
_entity.type
_entity.pdbx_description
1 polymer ?
#
loop_
_entity_poly.entity_id
_entity_poly.type
_entity_poly.pdbx_seq_one_letter_code
_entity_poly.pdbx_strand_id
1 'polypeptide(L)'
;MKYLVLIPDGMADVRVEQLEDMTPMQRAYKPCMDALAKEALVGTVSNVPAGMVPESDTANMSILSFDPKVYSKGRSPLEAVSMGIEMLSDETAFRCNLVTLSEEEEYDQKIMIDHSADEITTEEADQLIKALQEHFGNDERTLHTGVSYRHCLIWKNKPDNYPFMRPHDILGKCIKEYLPISEGGEDYYAFMKESYQVLKDHPVNQARRARGLRPANSAWLWSPGKKPSLPSFTDKWGISGAVISAVDLIKGIGLCAKMQSIDVPGATGNVHTNYEGKAQAAIDAFKSGIDFVYIHVEAPDECGHRGEIENKVLSIELIDQKILKPVKEYLTDCGEDFKIMVLPDHPTPLEIRTHAPDPVPFLIYDSRKEYRGVDCFDEYSAKQTELHVEHGHNLLELVIEKQDPAAESANPDQPEKKKKSGFPSAFFDYLEIFAVSIAAVLLIFTFCARLCRVDGESMKNTFEDGQLLIISDLFYTPENGDVIVFHQTEGFQKPLVKRVIATGGQTVEINFAQKSIVITATETTERIDYSDEFAVYYNEAKTDFGDQYTWKDNFNEQKVDAVYDNTTGTYVFEVPEGKLFVMGDNRNYSGDSRMLGFIDERTVLGKAIIRINPFTIYMD
;
A
#
# COMPACT_ATOMS: atom_id res chain seq x y z
N MET A 1 21.65 19.27 -14.68
CA MET A 1 20.21 19.65 -14.59
C MET A 1 19.74 19.49 -13.17
N LYS A 2 18.93 20.40 -12.64
CA LYS A 2 18.41 20.36 -11.28
C LYS A 2 16.91 20.02 -11.25
N TYR A 3 16.50 19.28 -10.24
CA TYR A 3 15.11 18.82 -10.06
C TYR A 3 14.63 19.19 -8.67
N LEU A 4 13.57 19.98 -8.58
CA LEU A 4 12.85 20.28 -7.33
C LEU A 4 11.52 19.57 -7.32
N VAL A 5 11.23 18.83 -6.26
CA VAL A 5 9.89 18.31 -5.95
C VAL A 5 9.44 18.93 -4.63
N LEU A 6 8.34 19.66 -4.67
CA LEU A 6 7.76 20.32 -3.51
C LEU A 6 6.40 19.69 -3.17
N ILE A 7 6.29 19.18 -1.96
CA ILE A 7 5.09 18.51 -1.45
C ILE A 7 4.48 19.36 -0.33
N PRO A 8 3.48 20.19 -0.64
CA PRO A 8 2.59 20.76 0.38
C PRO A 8 1.61 19.66 0.83
N ASP A 9 1.99 18.90 1.86
CA ASP A 9 1.25 17.75 2.39
C ASP A 9 -0.21 18.12 2.69
N GLY A 10 -1.15 17.30 2.24
CA GLY A 10 -2.58 17.49 2.49
C GLY A 10 -3.18 18.78 1.93
N MET A 11 -2.48 19.49 1.02
CA MET A 11 -2.92 20.79 0.50
C MET A 11 -4.26 20.72 -0.24
N ALA A 12 -4.54 19.64 -0.95
CA ALA A 12 -5.76 19.47 -1.72
C ALA A 12 -6.99 19.31 -0.79
N ASP A 13 -8.12 19.85 -1.24
CA ASP A 13 -9.36 19.90 -0.48
C ASP A 13 -10.59 19.92 -1.40
N VAL A 14 -11.76 19.86 -0.79
CA VAL A 14 -13.04 20.17 -1.42
C VAL A 14 -13.41 21.64 -1.21
N ARG A 15 -14.47 22.10 -1.85
CA ARG A 15 -14.99 23.47 -1.65
C ARG A 15 -15.53 23.63 -0.25
N VAL A 16 -15.21 24.77 0.37
CA VAL A 16 -15.55 25.12 1.74
C VAL A 16 -16.47 26.35 1.75
N GLU A 17 -17.63 26.25 2.36
CA GLU A 17 -18.62 27.35 2.41
C GLU A 17 -18.03 28.64 3.00
N GLN A 18 -17.22 28.51 4.06
CA GLN A 18 -16.56 29.64 4.73
C GLN A 18 -15.49 30.33 3.84
N LEU A 19 -15.05 29.70 2.76
CA LEU A 19 -14.17 30.26 1.75
C LEU A 19 -14.92 30.71 0.48
N GLU A 20 -16.19 31.08 0.60
CA GLU A 20 -17.03 31.50 -0.54
C GLU A 20 -17.16 30.40 -1.60
N ASP A 21 -17.32 29.16 -1.17
CA ASP A 21 -17.41 27.94 -2.02
C ASP A 21 -16.16 27.70 -2.90
N MET A 22 -15.00 28.13 -2.40
CA MET A 22 -13.68 27.84 -2.98
C MET A 22 -12.94 26.79 -2.16
N THR A 23 -11.96 26.11 -2.79
CA THR A 23 -10.99 25.29 -2.05
C THR A 23 -9.92 26.16 -1.39
N PRO A 24 -9.22 25.67 -0.36
CA PRO A 24 -8.05 26.37 0.18
C PRO A 24 -7.01 26.72 -0.90
N MET A 25 -6.77 25.84 -1.90
CA MET A 25 -5.87 26.13 -3.02
C MET A 25 -6.39 27.27 -3.91
N GLN A 26 -7.70 27.33 -4.17
CA GLN A 26 -8.30 28.43 -4.94
C GLN A 26 -8.25 29.77 -4.20
N ARG A 27 -8.43 29.73 -2.86
CA ARG A 27 -8.48 30.93 -2.02
C ARG A 27 -7.10 31.53 -1.74
N ALA A 28 -6.06 30.67 -1.66
CA ALA A 28 -4.71 31.07 -1.29
C ALA A 28 -4.05 31.99 -2.35
N TYR A 29 -3.37 33.03 -1.89
CA TYR A 29 -2.53 33.89 -2.71
C TYR A 29 -1.17 33.23 -2.99
N LYS A 30 -1.05 32.54 -4.11
CA LYS A 30 0.11 31.71 -4.50
C LYS A 30 0.66 32.07 -5.90
N PRO A 31 1.12 33.31 -6.10
CA PRO A 31 1.47 33.82 -7.42
C PRO A 31 2.61 33.08 -8.10
N CYS A 32 3.51 32.43 -7.35
CA CYS A 32 4.61 31.66 -7.94
C CYS A 32 4.09 30.32 -8.50
N MET A 33 3.25 29.58 -7.78
CA MET A 33 2.59 28.36 -8.30
C MET A 33 1.74 28.67 -9.52
N ASP A 34 0.92 29.73 -9.48
CA ASP A 34 0.04 30.10 -10.58
C ASP A 34 0.83 30.55 -11.81
N ALA A 35 1.96 31.26 -11.63
CA ALA A 35 2.83 31.64 -12.73
C ALA A 35 3.50 30.43 -13.39
N LEU A 36 3.97 29.45 -12.58
CA LEU A 36 4.51 28.20 -13.10
C LEU A 36 3.45 27.38 -13.82
N ALA A 37 2.24 27.31 -13.28
CA ALA A 37 1.15 26.51 -13.85
C ALA A 37 0.73 26.95 -15.27
N LYS A 38 0.94 28.21 -15.62
CA LYS A 38 0.64 28.72 -16.99
C LYS A 38 1.52 28.11 -18.06
N GLU A 39 2.76 27.79 -17.71
CA GLU A 39 3.81 27.29 -18.61
C GLU A 39 4.20 25.85 -18.30
N ALA A 40 3.47 25.18 -17.40
CA ALA A 40 3.74 23.82 -16.93
C ALA A 40 2.82 22.77 -17.56
N LEU A 41 3.26 21.52 -17.54
CA LEU A 41 2.39 20.37 -17.70
C LEU A 41 1.57 20.23 -16.41
N VAL A 42 0.24 20.36 -16.49
CA VAL A 42 -0.68 20.29 -15.35
C VAL A 42 -1.65 19.13 -15.54
N GLY A 43 -1.93 18.41 -14.50
CA GLY A 43 -2.87 17.28 -14.49
C GLY A 43 -3.20 16.82 -13.08
N THR A 44 -3.82 15.64 -12.98
CA THR A 44 -4.13 14.96 -11.72
C THR A 44 -3.40 13.64 -11.62
N VAL A 45 -3.14 13.18 -10.40
CA VAL A 45 -2.43 11.92 -10.13
C VAL A 45 -3.04 11.17 -8.95
N SER A 46 -3.12 9.84 -9.07
CA SER A 46 -3.48 8.94 -7.97
C SER A 46 -2.20 8.45 -7.27
N ASN A 47 -1.83 9.10 -6.16
CA ASN A 47 -0.65 8.74 -5.39
C ASN A 47 -0.87 7.51 -4.49
N VAL A 48 -2.11 7.30 -4.05
CA VAL A 48 -2.51 6.18 -3.20
C VAL A 48 -3.08 5.08 -4.08
N PRO A 49 -2.44 3.91 -4.17
CA PRO A 49 -2.97 2.79 -4.93
C PRO A 49 -4.31 2.29 -4.39
N ALA A 50 -5.20 1.87 -5.28
CA ALA A 50 -6.51 1.33 -4.89
C ALA A 50 -6.37 0.19 -3.85
N GLY A 51 -7.18 0.27 -2.78
CA GLY A 51 -7.17 -0.67 -1.66
C GLY A 51 -6.16 -0.39 -0.55
N MET A 52 -5.27 0.60 -0.71
CA MET A 52 -4.38 1.06 0.36
C MET A 52 -4.97 2.25 1.13
N VAL A 53 -4.56 2.38 2.37
CA VAL A 53 -4.97 3.53 3.21
C VAL A 53 -4.25 4.79 2.71
N PRO A 54 -4.95 5.93 2.56
CA PRO A 54 -4.35 7.18 2.12
C PRO A 54 -3.52 7.83 3.24
N GLU A 55 -2.36 7.27 3.49
CA GLU A 55 -1.40 7.81 4.47
C GLU A 55 -0.16 8.39 3.76
N SER A 56 0.49 9.37 4.41
CA SER A 56 1.62 10.10 3.82
C SER A 56 2.80 9.19 3.46
N ASP A 57 3.07 8.12 4.21
CA ASP A 57 4.12 7.16 3.85
C ASP A 57 3.80 6.41 2.54
N THR A 58 2.54 6.00 2.34
CA THR A 58 2.07 5.38 1.10
C THR A 58 2.18 6.35 -0.08
N ALA A 59 1.65 7.56 0.06
CA ALA A 59 1.62 8.54 -1.01
C ALA A 59 3.03 9.06 -1.37
N ASN A 60 3.85 9.41 -0.38
CA ASN A 60 5.22 9.89 -0.63
C ASN A 60 6.15 8.80 -1.16
N MET A 61 5.97 7.53 -0.74
CA MET A 61 6.68 6.39 -1.36
C MET A 61 6.34 6.30 -2.86
N SER A 62 5.07 6.45 -3.20
CA SER A 62 4.59 6.48 -4.59
C SER A 62 5.23 7.65 -5.36
N ILE A 63 5.16 8.89 -4.84
CA ILE A 63 5.74 10.07 -5.50
C ILE A 63 7.25 9.94 -5.71
N LEU A 64 7.97 9.30 -4.78
CA LEU A 64 9.40 8.98 -4.92
C LEU A 64 9.66 7.81 -5.89
N SER A 65 8.61 7.38 -6.61
CA SER A 65 8.66 6.35 -7.65
C SER A 65 8.94 4.93 -7.15
N PHE A 66 8.48 4.63 -5.93
CA PHE A 66 8.48 3.27 -5.39
C PHE A 66 7.04 2.81 -5.23
N ASP A 67 6.65 1.71 -5.87
CA ASP A 67 5.29 1.16 -5.74
C ASP A 67 5.01 0.75 -4.28
N PRO A 68 4.06 1.41 -3.58
CA PRO A 68 3.77 1.09 -2.19
C PRO A 68 3.27 -0.34 -1.98
N LYS A 69 2.58 -0.94 -2.97
CA LYS A 69 2.13 -2.34 -2.90
C LYS A 69 3.30 -3.32 -2.79
N VAL A 70 4.44 -2.96 -3.37
CA VAL A 70 5.65 -3.81 -3.35
C VAL A 70 6.52 -3.50 -2.13
N TYR A 71 6.71 -2.21 -1.82
CA TYR A 71 7.74 -1.77 -0.91
C TYR A 71 7.26 -1.34 0.47
N SER A 72 5.96 -1.04 0.67
CA SER A 72 5.47 -0.68 2.00
C SER A 72 5.51 -1.91 2.92
N LYS A 73 6.21 -1.78 4.04
CA LYS A 73 6.39 -2.83 5.07
C LYS A 73 6.08 -2.31 6.47
N GLY A 74 5.18 -1.32 6.54
CA GLY A 74 4.79 -0.65 7.78
C GLY A 74 5.58 0.62 8.07
N ARG A 75 5.09 1.40 9.03
CA ARG A 75 5.63 2.74 9.38
C ARG A 75 6.82 2.68 10.31
N SER A 76 6.82 1.74 11.27
CA SER A 76 7.86 1.64 12.31
C SER A 76 9.29 1.52 11.78
N PRO A 77 9.57 0.74 10.72
CA PRO A 77 10.93 0.65 10.20
C PRO A 77 11.42 1.95 9.55
N LEU A 78 10.51 2.74 8.97
CA LEU A 78 10.87 4.06 8.42
C LEU A 78 11.26 5.04 9.52
N GLU A 79 10.50 5.05 10.62
CA GLU A 79 10.83 5.84 11.82
C GLU A 79 12.14 5.38 12.46
N ALA A 80 12.35 4.07 12.56
CA ALA A 80 13.60 3.51 13.07
C ALA A 80 14.82 3.98 12.26
N VAL A 81 14.73 3.89 10.94
CA VAL A 81 15.81 4.36 10.04
C VAL A 81 16.02 5.87 10.14
N SER A 82 14.95 6.67 10.29
CA SER A 82 15.06 8.13 10.53
C SER A 82 15.76 8.45 11.83
N MET A 83 15.60 7.63 12.87
CA MET A 83 16.34 7.75 14.15
C MET A 83 17.81 7.33 14.05
N GLY A 84 18.30 6.93 12.87
CA GLY A 84 19.66 6.45 12.66
C GLY A 84 19.87 4.97 13.06
N ILE A 85 18.82 4.22 13.28
CA ILE A 85 18.91 2.80 13.63
C ILE A 85 19.19 2.00 12.35
N GLU A 86 20.31 1.30 12.33
CA GLU A 86 20.62 0.34 11.26
C GLU A 86 19.84 -0.94 11.50
N MET A 87 18.86 -1.21 10.63
CA MET A 87 18.07 -2.44 10.69
C MET A 87 18.61 -3.50 9.72
N LEU A 88 18.71 -4.73 10.20
CA LEU A 88 19.01 -5.93 9.41
C LEU A 88 17.73 -6.53 8.81
N SER A 89 17.88 -7.43 7.86
CA SER A 89 16.74 -8.07 7.15
C SER A 89 15.89 -9.00 8.01
N ASP A 90 16.47 -9.56 9.08
CA ASP A 90 15.82 -10.44 10.04
C ASP A 90 15.17 -9.67 11.21
N GLU A 91 15.33 -8.36 11.27
CA GLU A 91 14.81 -7.49 12.31
C GLU A 91 13.44 -6.92 11.97
N THR A 92 12.57 -6.86 12.97
CA THR A 92 11.26 -6.20 12.92
C THR A 92 11.27 -5.01 13.87
N ALA A 93 10.90 -3.83 13.37
CA ALA A 93 10.69 -2.65 14.18
C ALA A 93 9.25 -2.58 14.66
N PHE A 94 9.07 -2.22 15.92
CA PHE A 94 7.77 -1.97 16.55
C PHE A 94 7.74 -0.55 17.08
N ARG A 95 6.63 0.14 16.89
CA ARG A 95 6.34 1.30 17.74
C ARG A 95 6.13 0.83 19.16
N CYS A 96 6.79 1.50 20.09
CA CYS A 96 6.71 1.24 21.52
C CYS A 96 6.28 2.54 22.22
N ASN A 97 4.98 2.67 22.50
CA ASN A 97 4.48 3.82 23.23
C ASN A 97 4.64 3.61 24.73
N LEU A 98 5.08 4.64 25.43
CA LEU A 98 4.93 4.71 26.89
C LEU A 98 3.51 5.22 27.19
N VAL A 99 2.71 4.37 27.86
CA VAL A 99 1.29 4.61 28.11
C VAL A 99 0.98 4.66 29.61
N THR A 100 -0.18 5.24 29.95
CA THR A 100 -0.74 5.17 31.30
C THR A 100 -1.84 4.12 31.36
N LEU A 101 -1.62 3.07 32.13
CA LEU A 101 -2.64 2.10 32.51
C LEU A 101 -3.14 2.39 33.93
N SER A 102 -4.39 2.00 34.18
CA SER A 102 -5.03 2.09 35.51
C SER A 102 -4.40 1.16 36.55
N GLU A 103 -4.85 1.27 37.80
CA GLU A 103 -4.19 0.64 38.97
C GLU A 103 -4.77 -0.74 39.35
N GLU A 104 -5.64 -1.36 38.50
CA GLU A 104 -6.18 -2.70 38.75
C GLU A 104 -5.04 -3.71 39.02
N GLU A 105 -5.30 -4.69 39.89
CA GLU A 105 -4.29 -5.66 40.34
C GLU A 105 -3.81 -6.54 39.17
N GLU A 106 -4.76 -7.11 38.43
CA GLU A 106 -4.46 -7.96 37.30
C GLU A 106 -4.16 -7.12 36.04
N TYR A 107 -3.08 -7.43 35.31
CA TYR A 107 -2.63 -6.67 34.16
C TYR A 107 -3.68 -6.61 33.04
N ASP A 108 -4.35 -7.72 32.77
CA ASP A 108 -5.36 -7.83 31.71
C ASP A 108 -6.69 -7.10 32.04
N GLN A 109 -6.92 -6.74 33.29
CA GLN A 109 -8.10 -5.97 33.72
C GLN A 109 -7.89 -4.46 33.73
N LYS A 110 -6.67 -4.00 33.44
CA LYS A 110 -6.34 -2.57 33.40
C LYS A 110 -7.06 -1.85 32.28
N ILE A 111 -7.23 -0.55 32.47
CA ILE A 111 -7.85 0.36 31.49
C ILE A 111 -6.75 1.22 30.86
N MET A 112 -6.80 1.43 29.55
CA MET A 112 -5.96 2.41 28.85
C MET A 112 -6.42 3.81 29.21
N ILE A 113 -5.72 4.48 30.13
CA ILE A 113 -6.06 5.83 30.59
C ILE A 113 -5.55 6.88 29.62
N ASP A 114 -4.31 6.71 29.13
CA ASP A 114 -3.69 7.67 28.23
C ASP A 114 -2.61 6.98 27.40
N HIS A 115 -2.66 7.20 26.09
CA HIS A 115 -1.72 6.63 25.12
C HIS A 115 -0.37 7.37 25.06
N SER A 116 -0.25 8.53 25.73
CA SER A 116 0.88 9.44 25.68
C SER A 116 1.47 9.79 27.06
N ALA A 117 0.83 9.32 28.13
CA ALA A 117 1.20 9.66 29.51
C ALA A 117 1.32 11.20 29.73
N ASP A 118 0.26 11.97 29.42
CA ASP A 118 0.24 13.44 29.41
C ASP A 118 1.36 14.04 28.54
N GLU A 119 1.60 13.48 27.37
CA GLU A 119 2.68 13.86 26.46
C GLU A 119 4.04 13.94 27.18
N ILE A 120 4.44 12.86 27.83
CA ILE A 120 5.68 12.78 28.62
C ILE A 120 6.86 13.38 27.88
N THR A 121 7.71 14.16 28.58
CA THR A 121 8.88 14.77 27.96
C THR A 121 9.90 13.70 27.51
N THR A 122 10.67 14.01 26.47
CA THR A 122 11.68 13.09 25.96
C THR A 122 12.72 12.74 27.02
N GLU A 123 13.11 13.69 27.87
CA GLU A 123 14.08 13.49 28.95
C GLU A 123 13.59 12.54 30.05
N GLU A 124 12.30 12.60 30.39
CA GLU A 124 11.67 11.65 31.32
C GLU A 124 11.52 10.27 30.71
N ALA A 125 11.06 10.23 29.45
CA ALA A 125 10.87 9.00 28.68
C ALA A 125 12.19 8.25 28.43
N ASP A 126 13.28 8.96 28.15
CA ASP A 126 14.60 8.37 27.95
C ASP A 126 15.07 7.55 29.16
N GLN A 127 14.81 8.02 30.37
CA GLN A 127 15.14 7.28 31.59
C GLN A 127 14.32 5.99 31.70
N LEU A 128 13.04 6.03 31.33
CA LEU A 128 12.16 4.85 31.34
C LEU A 128 12.55 3.84 30.26
N ILE A 129 12.87 4.29 29.06
CA ILE A 129 13.33 3.43 27.96
C ILE A 129 14.68 2.79 28.29
N LYS A 130 15.60 3.52 28.94
CA LYS A 130 16.87 2.97 29.42
C LYS A 130 16.64 1.87 30.44
N ALA A 131 15.70 2.06 31.38
CA ALA A 131 15.33 1.02 32.35
C ALA A 131 14.74 -0.24 31.66
N LEU A 132 13.91 -0.05 30.63
CA LEU A 132 13.42 -1.16 29.81
C LEU A 132 14.55 -1.82 29.02
N GLN A 133 15.49 -1.04 28.46
CA GLN A 133 16.65 -1.57 27.75
C GLN A 133 17.58 -2.37 28.65
N GLU A 134 17.81 -1.92 29.88
CA GLU A 134 18.58 -2.66 30.86
C GLU A 134 17.93 -3.99 31.26
N HIS A 135 16.60 -4.03 31.32
CA HIS A 135 15.83 -5.21 31.70
C HIS A 135 15.64 -6.20 30.54
N PHE A 136 15.29 -5.72 29.35
CA PHE A 136 14.90 -6.54 28.19
C PHE A 136 15.97 -6.63 27.11
N GLY A 137 16.91 -5.68 27.07
CA GLY A 137 17.90 -5.58 26.01
C GLY A 137 18.84 -6.78 25.96
N ASN A 138 19.04 -7.33 24.77
CA ASN A 138 19.97 -8.42 24.49
C ASN A 138 20.31 -8.44 22.98
N ASP A 139 20.99 -9.47 22.49
CA ASP A 139 21.38 -9.60 21.09
C ASP A 139 20.17 -9.76 20.12
N GLU A 140 18.98 -10.05 20.65
CA GLU A 140 17.74 -10.22 19.87
C GLU A 140 16.81 -9.01 19.96
N ARG A 141 16.92 -8.20 21.03
CA ARG A 141 16.02 -7.08 21.32
C ARG A 141 16.79 -5.84 21.74
N THR A 142 16.46 -4.71 21.10
CA THR A 142 16.99 -3.39 21.49
C THR A 142 15.88 -2.34 21.50
N LEU A 143 15.84 -1.53 22.57
CA LEU A 143 14.92 -0.41 22.71
C LEU A 143 15.67 0.90 22.43
N HIS A 144 15.03 1.79 21.69
CA HIS A 144 15.59 3.07 21.28
C HIS A 144 14.65 4.20 21.68
N THR A 145 15.20 5.22 22.31
CA THR A 145 14.46 6.42 22.70
C THR A 145 14.12 7.24 21.47
N GLY A 146 12.84 7.52 21.27
CA GLY A 146 12.34 8.46 20.27
C GLY A 146 11.94 9.79 20.90
N VAL A 147 10.84 10.38 20.47
CA VAL A 147 10.36 11.69 20.93
C VAL A 147 9.12 11.52 21.80
N SER A 148 9.10 12.17 22.98
CA SER A 148 7.99 12.15 23.92
C SER A 148 7.62 10.70 24.30
N TYR A 149 6.40 10.27 24.06
CA TYR A 149 5.88 8.93 24.36
C TYR A 149 6.17 7.88 23.28
N ARG A 150 6.71 8.27 22.12
CA ARG A 150 6.92 7.42 20.93
C ARG A 150 8.36 6.92 20.87
N HIS A 151 8.55 5.61 20.97
CA HIS A 151 9.84 4.95 20.98
C HIS A 151 9.83 3.78 20.01
N CYS A 152 10.99 3.15 19.81
CA CYS A 152 11.17 2.03 18.91
C CYS A 152 11.75 0.82 19.64
N LEU A 153 11.15 -0.34 19.38
CA LEU A 153 11.71 -1.64 19.73
C LEU A 153 12.13 -2.36 18.45
N ILE A 154 13.37 -2.77 18.36
CA ILE A 154 13.87 -3.69 17.32
C ILE A 154 13.92 -5.08 17.90
N TRP A 155 13.33 -6.06 17.21
CA TRP A 155 13.27 -7.44 17.66
C TRP A 155 13.56 -8.39 16.50
N LYS A 156 14.58 -9.26 16.65
CA LYS A 156 14.99 -10.21 15.61
C LYS A 156 14.00 -11.36 15.48
N ASN A 157 13.89 -11.86 14.25
CA ASN A 157 13.10 -13.05 13.90
C ASN A 157 11.62 -12.98 14.31
N LYS A 158 11.05 -11.76 14.42
CA LYS A 158 9.62 -11.59 14.68
C LYS A 158 8.87 -11.28 13.37
N PRO A 159 7.63 -11.81 13.24
CA PRO A 159 6.76 -11.48 12.12
C PRO A 159 6.36 -9.99 12.13
N ASP A 160 6.07 -9.45 10.95
CA ASP A 160 5.66 -8.06 10.75
C ASP A 160 4.15 -7.89 10.52
N ASN A 161 3.39 -8.97 10.60
CA ASN A 161 1.96 -9.02 10.31
C ASN A 161 1.06 -9.29 11.53
N TYR A 162 1.61 -9.28 12.75
CA TYR A 162 0.79 -9.49 13.95
C TYR A 162 -0.19 -8.31 14.15
N PRO A 163 -1.50 -8.57 14.37
CA PRO A 163 -2.54 -7.54 14.40
C PRO A 163 -2.63 -6.82 15.75
N PHE A 164 -1.69 -5.93 16.02
CA PHE A 164 -1.72 -5.11 17.23
C PHE A 164 -2.79 -4.02 17.16
N MET A 165 -3.39 -3.73 18.33
CA MET A 165 -4.28 -2.58 18.47
C MET A 165 -3.50 -1.30 18.77
N ARG A 166 -3.88 -0.21 18.12
CA ARG A 166 -3.32 1.13 18.36
C ARG A 166 -3.77 1.65 19.75
N PRO A 167 -2.89 2.16 20.59
CA PRO A 167 -3.27 2.54 21.96
C PRO A 167 -4.26 3.70 22.03
N HIS A 168 -4.25 4.62 21.06
CA HIS A 168 -5.18 5.75 20.99
C HIS A 168 -6.62 5.34 20.61
N ASP A 169 -6.83 4.18 20.00
CA ASP A 169 -8.17 3.68 19.61
C ASP A 169 -8.91 3.00 20.77
N ILE A 170 -8.21 2.77 21.89
CA ILE A 170 -8.73 2.03 23.05
C ILE A 170 -8.73 2.84 24.35
N LEU A 171 -8.68 4.16 24.26
CA LEU A 171 -8.77 5.04 25.43
C LEU A 171 -10.07 4.78 26.21
N GLY A 172 -9.94 4.64 27.53
CA GLY A 172 -11.06 4.35 28.44
C GLY A 172 -11.57 2.91 28.40
N LYS A 173 -10.97 2.02 27.61
CA LYS A 173 -11.38 0.61 27.48
C LYS A 173 -10.46 -0.29 28.29
N CYS A 174 -11.02 -1.42 28.80
CA CYS A 174 -10.23 -2.51 29.36
C CYS A 174 -9.33 -3.10 28.28
N ILE A 175 -8.04 -3.30 28.59
CA ILE A 175 -7.05 -3.74 27.60
C ILE A 175 -7.14 -5.23 27.23
N LYS A 176 -7.89 -6.03 27.96
CA LYS A 176 -7.94 -7.50 27.84
C LYS A 176 -8.17 -7.99 26.40
N GLU A 177 -9.16 -7.42 25.72
CA GLU A 177 -9.55 -7.82 24.35
C GLU A 177 -8.54 -7.34 23.28
N TYR A 178 -7.61 -6.47 23.66
CA TYR A 178 -6.65 -5.83 22.75
C TYR A 178 -5.21 -6.28 22.98
N LEU A 179 -5.00 -7.16 23.98
CA LEU A 179 -3.68 -7.71 24.28
C LEU A 179 -3.30 -8.79 23.24
N PRO A 180 -2.01 -8.92 22.90
CA PRO A 180 -1.53 -9.94 21.98
C PRO A 180 -1.48 -11.33 22.64
N ILE A 181 -2.66 -11.92 22.91
CA ILE A 181 -2.81 -13.23 23.57
C ILE A 181 -3.16 -14.38 22.62
N SER A 182 -3.37 -14.09 21.32
CA SER A 182 -3.54 -15.12 20.30
C SER A 182 -2.22 -15.80 19.94
N GLU A 183 -2.28 -16.89 19.21
CA GLU A 183 -1.12 -17.65 18.77
C GLU A 183 -0.02 -16.75 18.17
N GLY A 184 1.21 -16.94 18.62
CA GLY A 184 2.38 -16.13 18.23
C GLY A 184 2.49 -14.76 18.92
N GLY A 185 1.58 -14.42 19.83
CA GLY A 185 1.58 -13.16 20.60
C GLY A 185 2.18 -13.25 22.00
N GLU A 186 2.51 -14.45 22.47
CA GLU A 186 2.90 -14.72 23.85
C GLU A 186 4.10 -13.89 24.31
N ASP A 187 5.12 -13.76 23.46
CA ASP A 187 6.32 -12.96 23.77
C ASP A 187 6.01 -11.46 23.86
N TYR A 188 5.12 -10.96 23.01
CA TYR A 188 4.70 -9.57 23.03
C TYR A 188 3.86 -9.26 24.28
N TYR A 189 2.95 -10.17 24.63
CA TYR A 189 2.18 -10.07 25.87
C TYR A 189 3.09 -10.07 27.09
N ALA A 190 4.04 -11.00 27.15
CA ALA A 190 5.01 -11.08 28.24
C ALA A 190 5.81 -9.78 28.38
N PHE A 191 6.31 -9.23 27.25
CA PHE A 191 7.01 -7.94 27.22
C PHE A 191 6.15 -6.80 27.77
N MET A 192 4.92 -6.65 27.29
CA MET A 192 4.00 -5.58 27.72
C MET A 192 3.70 -5.71 29.23
N LYS A 193 3.35 -6.91 29.68
CA LYS A 193 3.02 -7.19 31.08
C LYS A 193 4.21 -6.93 32.02
N GLU A 194 5.39 -7.38 31.64
CA GLU A 194 6.60 -7.22 32.42
C GLU A 194 7.10 -5.78 32.43
N SER A 195 6.91 -5.03 31.32
CA SER A 195 7.22 -3.61 31.26
C SER A 195 6.49 -2.81 32.35
N TYR A 196 5.24 -3.16 32.64
CA TYR A 196 4.50 -2.57 33.75
C TYR A 196 5.18 -2.80 35.10
N GLN A 197 5.75 -3.98 35.35
CA GLN A 197 6.46 -4.26 36.60
C GLN A 197 7.74 -3.43 36.75
N VAL A 198 8.44 -3.18 35.62
CA VAL A 198 9.65 -2.35 35.60
C VAL A 198 9.32 -0.87 35.81
N LEU A 199 8.23 -0.39 35.17
CA LEU A 199 7.94 1.05 35.08
C LEU A 199 7.05 1.58 36.19
N LYS A 200 6.11 0.80 36.75
CA LYS A 200 5.09 1.29 37.69
C LYS A 200 5.66 2.06 38.87
N ASP A 201 6.77 1.62 39.45
CA ASP A 201 7.41 2.21 40.64
C ASP A 201 8.72 2.94 40.30
N HIS A 202 9.02 3.16 39.03
CA HIS A 202 10.23 3.86 38.63
C HIS A 202 10.27 5.28 39.20
N PRO A 203 11.45 5.83 39.62
CA PRO A 203 11.57 7.15 40.23
C PRO A 203 10.94 8.28 39.40
N VAL A 204 11.05 8.22 38.07
CA VAL A 204 10.38 9.18 37.15
C VAL A 204 8.87 9.15 37.36
N ASN A 205 8.25 7.98 37.41
CA ASN A 205 6.80 7.84 37.59
C ASN A 205 6.34 8.23 39.02
N GLN A 206 7.17 8.00 40.03
CA GLN A 206 6.90 8.54 41.38
C GLN A 206 6.92 10.07 41.38
N ALA A 207 7.92 10.69 40.73
CA ALA A 207 8.03 12.14 40.60
C ALA A 207 6.87 12.73 39.77
N ARG A 208 6.40 12.04 38.73
CA ARG A 208 5.24 12.45 37.92
C ARG A 208 3.96 12.45 38.77
N ARG A 209 3.69 11.36 39.48
CA ARG A 209 2.55 11.28 40.44
C ARG A 209 2.59 12.38 41.49
N ALA A 210 3.77 12.68 42.06
CA ALA A 210 3.92 13.76 43.04
C ALA A 210 3.60 15.15 42.46
N ARG A 211 3.73 15.35 41.16
CA ARG A 211 3.36 16.58 40.42
C ARG A 211 1.91 16.56 39.88
N GLY A 212 1.16 15.49 40.14
CA GLY A 212 -0.21 15.34 39.63
C GLY A 212 -0.28 14.94 38.16
N LEU A 213 0.83 14.50 37.55
CA LEU A 213 0.90 14.02 36.19
C LEU A 213 0.68 12.50 36.13
N ARG A 214 0.13 12.02 35.01
CA ARG A 214 -0.06 10.61 34.75
C ARG A 214 1.29 9.88 34.62
N PRO A 215 1.46 8.71 35.28
CA PRO A 215 2.68 7.92 35.13
C PRO A 215 2.73 7.22 33.77
N ALA A 216 3.88 7.14 33.16
CA ALA A 216 4.14 6.31 32.00
C ALA A 216 4.49 4.88 32.47
N ASN A 217 3.49 4.12 32.88
CA ASN A 217 3.68 2.90 33.69
C ASN A 217 3.68 1.58 32.90
N SER A 218 3.50 1.64 31.56
CA SER A 218 3.60 0.44 30.71
C SER A 218 4.10 0.81 29.31
N ALA A 219 4.75 -0.14 28.64
CA ALA A 219 5.09 -0.05 27.22
C ALA A 219 4.02 -0.78 26.40
N TRP A 220 3.55 -0.15 25.32
CA TRP A 220 2.55 -0.70 24.41
C TRP A 220 3.14 -0.86 23.02
N LEU A 221 3.22 -2.11 22.53
CA LEU A 221 3.72 -2.43 21.20
C LEU A 221 2.61 -2.35 20.15
N TRP A 222 2.95 -1.81 18.96
CA TRP A 222 2.04 -1.77 17.82
C TRP A 222 2.77 -1.46 16.51
N SER A 223 2.06 -1.56 15.38
CA SER A 223 2.59 -1.25 14.05
C SER A 223 3.94 -1.92 13.75
N PRO A 224 4.03 -3.26 13.78
CA PRO A 224 5.26 -3.95 13.40
C PRO A 224 5.57 -3.71 11.92
N GLY A 225 6.86 -3.80 11.56
CA GLY A 225 7.27 -3.70 10.16
C GLY A 225 8.75 -4.07 9.97
N LYS A 226 9.08 -4.46 8.75
CA LYS A 226 10.46 -4.73 8.31
C LYS A 226 10.98 -3.59 7.46
N LYS A 227 12.29 -3.36 7.51
CA LYS A 227 12.91 -2.32 6.67
C LYS A 227 12.58 -2.56 5.20
N PRO A 228 11.97 -1.56 4.50
CA PRO A 228 11.71 -1.70 3.08
C PRO A 228 13.02 -1.83 2.30
N SER A 229 13.06 -2.78 1.37
CA SER A 229 14.23 -2.97 0.48
C SER A 229 14.09 -2.10 -0.76
N LEU A 230 14.16 -0.78 -0.58
CA LEU A 230 14.08 0.14 -1.71
C LEU A 230 15.36 0.09 -2.56
N PRO A 231 15.23 0.11 -3.89
CA PRO A 231 16.36 0.41 -4.76
C PRO A 231 16.98 1.77 -4.41
N SER A 232 18.29 1.92 -4.52
CA SER A 232 18.94 3.22 -4.36
C SER A 232 18.37 4.21 -5.39
N PHE A 233 18.06 5.44 -4.96
CA PHE A 233 17.57 6.50 -5.84
C PHE A 233 18.57 6.78 -6.97
N THR A 234 19.87 6.81 -6.63
CA THR A 234 20.95 6.98 -7.62
C THR A 234 21.02 5.81 -8.60
N ASP A 235 20.88 4.55 -8.13
CA ASP A 235 20.91 3.40 -9.05
C ASP A 235 19.70 3.40 -10.00
N LYS A 236 18.56 3.90 -9.53
CA LYS A 236 17.33 3.96 -10.32
C LYS A 236 17.34 5.09 -11.36
N TRP A 237 17.87 6.26 -10.97
CA TRP A 237 17.73 7.48 -11.77
C TRP A 237 19.05 8.05 -12.31
N GLY A 238 20.21 7.55 -11.87
CA GLY A 238 21.52 8.04 -12.27
C GLY A 238 21.91 9.40 -11.69
N ILE A 239 21.13 9.94 -10.73
CA ILE A 239 21.32 11.27 -10.13
C ILE A 239 21.32 11.20 -8.62
N SER A 240 21.97 12.18 -7.98
CA SER A 240 22.01 12.32 -6.52
C SER A 240 20.73 12.95 -5.99
N GLY A 241 20.23 12.47 -4.83
CA GLY A 241 18.98 12.96 -4.24
C GLY A 241 19.11 13.36 -2.78
N ALA A 242 18.32 14.36 -2.37
CA ALA A 242 18.16 14.76 -0.98
C ALA A 242 16.68 14.94 -0.61
N VAL A 243 16.34 14.68 0.67
CA VAL A 243 15.01 14.87 1.26
C VAL A 243 15.12 15.89 2.40
N ILE A 244 14.21 16.87 2.41
CA ILE A 244 14.04 17.88 3.46
C ILE A 244 12.63 17.73 4.02
N SER A 245 12.49 17.22 5.24
CA SER A 245 11.20 17.02 5.91
C SER A 245 11.35 17.18 7.42
N ALA A 246 10.28 17.57 8.11
CA ALA A 246 10.16 17.46 9.56
C ALA A 246 9.60 16.09 9.99
N VAL A 247 9.04 15.33 9.04
CA VAL A 247 8.34 14.05 9.28
C VAL A 247 9.32 12.89 9.16
N ASP A 248 9.47 12.12 10.22
CA ASP A 248 10.41 10.99 10.28
C ASP A 248 10.12 9.89 9.24
N LEU A 249 8.85 9.67 8.91
CA LEU A 249 8.44 8.72 7.87
C LEU A 249 9.03 9.07 6.51
N ILE A 250 8.97 10.34 6.14
CA ILE A 250 9.45 10.81 4.83
C ILE A 250 10.99 10.79 4.78
N LYS A 251 11.65 11.19 5.89
CA LYS A 251 13.11 11.03 6.04
C LYS A 251 13.49 9.54 5.90
N GLY A 252 12.75 8.66 6.55
CA GLY A 252 12.97 7.20 6.51
C GLY A 252 12.88 6.63 5.10
N ILE A 253 11.88 7.05 4.29
CA ILE A 253 11.78 6.64 2.88
C ILE A 253 13.04 7.09 2.12
N GLY A 254 13.44 8.38 2.25
CA GLY A 254 14.64 8.91 1.61
C GLY A 254 15.90 8.14 1.98
N LEU A 255 16.11 7.88 3.28
CA LEU A 255 17.26 7.12 3.78
C LEU A 255 17.25 5.65 3.29
N CYS A 256 16.08 4.99 3.26
CA CYS A 256 15.96 3.65 2.69
C CYS A 256 16.30 3.62 1.20
N ALA A 257 15.99 4.70 0.47
CA ALA A 257 16.37 4.89 -0.93
C ALA A 257 17.81 5.45 -1.10
N LYS A 258 18.61 5.51 -0.03
CA LYS A 258 19.98 6.05 0.00
C LYS A 258 20.10 7.50 -0.45
N MET A 259 19.05 8.30 -0.26
CA MET A 259 19.09 9.75 -0.44
C MET A 259 19.68 10.42 0.82
N GLN A 260 20.20 11.63 0.67
CA GLN A 260 20.61 12.43 1.81
C GLN A 260 19.38 12.98 2.55
N SER A 261 19.28 12.76 3.87
CA SER A 261 18.29 13.45 4.70
C SER A 261 18.90 14.72 5.29
N ILE A 262 18.25 15.87 5.08
CA ILE A 262 18.73 17.17 5.54
C ILE A 262 17.79 17.68 6.63
N ASP A 263 18.33 17.82 7.84
CA ASP A 263 17.61 18.37 8.98
C ASP A 263 17.66 19.91 8.96
N VAL A 264 16.51 20.53 9.19
CA VAL A 264 16.36 21.98 9.24
C VAL A 264 16.01 22.42 10.67
N PRO A 265 16.85 23.18 11.35
CA PRO A 265 16.54 23.68 12.69
C PRO A 265 15.21 24.48 12.72
N GLY A 266 14.34 24.15 13.64
CA GLY A 266 13.01 24.79 13.76
C GLY A 266 11.99 24.32 12.71
N ALA A 267 12.28 23.31 11.90
CA ALA A 267 11.27 22.67 11.08
C ALA A 267 10.34 21.82 11.97
N THR A 268 9.04 22.04 11.82
CA THR A 268 7.97 21.35 12.54
C THR A 268 6.86 20.94 11.54
N GLY A 269 5.90 20.12 11.98
CA GLY A 269 4.73 19.76 11.17
C GLY A 269 3.62 20.83 11.13
N ASN A 270 3.68 21.90 11.91
CA ASN A 270 2.62 22.90 12.01
C ASN A 270 2.86 24.17 11.18
N VAL A 271 1.88 25.06 11.15
CA VAL A 271 1.91 26.31 10.37
C VAL A 271 3.06 27.27 10.73
N HIS A 272 3.69 27.12 11.89
CA HIS A 272 4.83 27.94 12.34
C HIS A 272 6.20 27.32 12.00
N THR A 273 6.23 26.31 11.16
CA THR A 273 7.47 25.66 10.70
C THR A 273 8.45 26.66 10.07
N ASN A 274 9.73 26.32 10.06
CA ASN A 274 10.78 27.14 9.44
C ASN A 274 10.78 27.00 7.91
N TYR A 275 9.92 27.72 7.22
CA TYR A 275 9.81 27.72 5.75
C TYR A 275 11.10 28.20 5.07
N GLU A 276 11.65 29.32 5.53
CA GLU A 276 12.87 29.93 4.98
C GLU A 276 14.08 28.98 5.15
N GLY A 277 14.15 28.29 6.29
CA GLY A 277 15.19 27.30 6.54
C GLY A 277 15.10 26.11 5.58
N LYS A 278 13.88 25.64 5.25
CA LYS A 278 13.68 24.59 4.25
C LYS A 278 14.12 25.04 2.84
N ALA A 279 13.77 26.26 2.45
CA ALA A 279 14.21 26.83 1.19
C ALA A 279 15.74 26.97 1.11
N GLN A 280 16.37 27.48 2.17
CA GLN A 280 17.82 27.64 2.23
C GLN A 280 18.54 26.29 2.18
N ALA A 281 18.03 25.28 2.89
CA ALA A 281 18.57 23.91 2.86
C ALA A 281 18.53 23.30 1.45
N ALA A 282 17.46 23.54 0.70
CA ALA A 282 17.35 23.10 -0.70
C ALA A 282 18.36 23.81 -1.61
N ILE A 283 18.51 25.13 -1.46
CA ILE A 283 19.49 25.92 -2.20
C ILE A 283 20.93 25.44 -1.89
N ASP A 284 21.23 25.18 -0.64
CA ASP A 284 22.56 24.71 -0.21
C ASP A 284 22.82 23.27 -0.71
N ALA A 285 21.79 22.41 -0.75
CA ALA A 285 21.89 21.08 -1.36
C ALA A 285 22.23 21.19 -2.86
N PHE A 286 21.56 22.05 -3.61
CA PHE A 286 21.87 22.27 -5.03
C PHE A 286 23.28 22.83 -5.24
N LYS A 287 23.73 23.77 -4.39
CA LYS A 287 25.09 24.30 -4.42
C LYS A 287 26.15 23.25 -4.11
N SER A 288 25.83 22.26 -3.27
CA SER A 288 26.75 21.16 -2.93
C SER A 288 26.85 20.10 -4.04
N GLY A 289 26.07 20.23 -5.12
CA GLY A 289 26.10 19.31 -6.26
C GLY A 289 24.98 18.30 -6.28
N ILE A 290 24.04 18.31 -5.34
CA ILE A 290 22.83 17.46 -5.38
C ILE A 290 21.99 17.84 -6.62
N ASP A 291 21.50 16.84 -7.33
CA ASP A 291 20.71 17.03 -8.55
C ASP A 291 19.22 17.11 -8.29
N PHE A 292 18.72 16.32 -7.32
CA PHE A 292 17.30 16.18 -6.99
C PHE A 292 17.06 16.53 -5.52
N VAL A 293 16.14 17.48 -5.27
CA VAL A 293 15.73 17.87 -3.91
C VAL A 293 14.24 17.69 -3.75
N TYR A 294 13.85 16.94 -2.73
CA TYR A 294 12.48 16.68 -2.32
C TYR A 294 12.16 17.43 -1.04
N ILE A 295 11.27 18.43 -1.10
CA ILE A 295 10.88 19.22 0.07
C ILE A 295 9.45 18.82 0.45
N HIS A 296 9.28 18.38 1.69
CA HIS A 296 7.99 18.05 2.27
C HIS A 296 7.60 19.06 3.36
N VAL A 297 6.37 19.53 3.33
CA VAL A 297 5.84 20.54 4.26
C VAL A 297 4.46 20.10 4.77
N GLU A 298 4.39 19.62 6.00
CA GLU A 298 3.22 19.00 6.62
C GLU A 298 2.14 20.01 7.06
N ALA A 299 2.46 21.32 7.10
CA ALA A 299 1.59 22.34 7.68
C ALA A 299 0.15 22.38 7.12
N PRO A 300 -0.13 22.23 5.81
CA PRO A 300 -1.51 22.21 5.31
C PRO A 300 -2.30 21.00 5.79
N ASP A 301 -1.64 19.83 5.95
CA ASP A 301 -2.23 18.58 6.42
C ASP A 301 -2.67 18.71 7.90
N GLU A 302 -1.77 19.15 8.76
CA GLU A 302 -2.06 19.39 10.18
C GLU A 302 -3.22 20.40 10.37
N CYS A 303 -3.28 21.46 9.55
CA CYS A 303 -4.40 22.38 9.55
C CYS A 303 -5.71 21.70 9.10
N GLY A 304 -5.64 20.81 8.11
CA GLY A 304 -6.77 19.98 7.66
C GLY A 304 -7.33 19.12 8.79
N HIS A 305 -6.48 18.36 9.47
CA HIS A 305 -6.86 17.52 10.62
C HIS A 305 -7.49 18.30 11.77
N ARG A 306 -7.03 19.53 12.03
CA ARG A 306 -7.56 20.38 13.09
C ARG A 306 -8.77 21.20 12.66
N GLY A 307 -9.09 21.22 11.37
CA GLY A 307 -10.18 22.05 10.83
C GLY A 307 -9.86 23.54 10.86
N GLU A 308 -8.57 23.90 10.76
CA GLU A 308 -8.06 25.27 10.82
C GLU A 308 -8.05 25.92 9.44
N ILE A 309 -9.21 26.40 8.97
CA ILE A 309 -9.45 26.88 7.60
C ILE A 309 -8.45 27.98 7.22
N GLU A 310 -8.33 29.05 8.02
CA GLU A 310 -7.46 30.20 7.74
C GLU A 310 -5.99 29.80 7.75
N ASN A 311 -5.57 28.93 8.67
CA ASN A 311 -4.20 28.46 8.77
C ASN A 311 -3.84 27.52 7.60
N LYS A 312 -4.79 26.74 7.08
CA LYS A 312 -4.57 25.92 5.89
C LYS A 312 -4.29 26.79 4.66
N VAL A 313 -5.12 27.83 4.44
CA VAL A 313 -4.88 28.81 3.37
C VAL A 313 -3.52 29.51 3.56
N LEU A 314 -3.25 30.02 4.78
CA LEU A 314 -1.99 30.70 5.10
C LEU A 314 -0.77 29.81 4.87
N SER A 315 -0.83 28.51 5.22
CA SER A 315 0.29 27.58 5.02
C SER A 315 0.63 27.42 3.55
N ILE A 316 -0.37 27.37 2.65
CA ILE A 316 -0.19 27.31 1.19
C ILE A 316 0.50 28.60 0.69
N GLU A 317 0.05 29.77 1.16
CA GLU A 317 0.65 31.07 0.81
C GLU A 317 2.11 31.16 1.25
N LEU A 318 2.41 30.69 2.48
CA LEU A 318 3.77 30.70 3.02
C LEU A 318 4.70 29.73 2.25
N ILE A 319 4.21 28.58 1.82
CA ILE A 319 4.97 27.63 0.97
C ILE A 319 5.30 28.28 -0.37
N ASP A 320 4.34 28.93 -1.00
CA ASP A 320 4.56 29.64 -2.27
C ASP A 320 5.62 30.74 -2.14
N GLN A 321 5.45 31.60 -1.13
CA GLN A 321 6.26 32.82 -0.98
C GLN A 321 7.64 32.54 -0.39
N LYS A 322 7.75 31.63 0.58
CA LYS A 322 8.94 31.44 1.40
C LYS A 322 9.76 30.20 1.02
N ILE A 323 9.17 29.26 0.27
CA ILE A 323 9.92 28.08 -0.23
C ILE A 323 10.02 28.12 -1.75
N LEU A 324 8.88 28.06 -2.46
CA LEU A 324 8.89 27.89 -3.92
C LEU A 324 9.57 29.07 -4.61
N LYS A 325 9.17 30.30 -4.26
CA LYS A 325 9.70 31.50 -4.89
C LYS A 325 11.22 31.61 -4.77
N PRO A 326 11.86 31.60 -3.56
CA PRO A 326 13.32 31.76 -3.45
C PRO A 326 14.10 30.60 -4.07
N VAL A 327 13.58 29.35 -4.02
CA VAL A 327 14.26 28.23 -4.67
C VAL A 327 14.19 28.35 -6.20
N LYS A 328 13.02 28.76 -6.75
CA LYS A 328 12.87 29.03 -8.19
C LYS A 328 13.80 30.16 -8.65
N GLU A 329 13.88 31.27 -7.92
CA GLU A 329 14.78 32.38 -8.22
C GLU A 329 16.23 31.89 -8.27
N TYR A 330 16.69 31.13 -7.28
CA TYR A 330 18.02 30.53 -7.28
C TYR A 330 18.25 29.62 -8.50
N LEU A 331 17.31 28.72 -8.82
CA LEU A 331 17.40 27.81 -9.98
C LEU A 331 17.47 28.58 -11.31
N THR A 332 16.75 29.69 -11.40
CA THR A 332 16.80 30.56 -12.59
C THR A 332 18.15 31.25 -12.71
N ASP A 333 18.73 31.71 -11.60
CA ASP A 333 19.98 32.46 -11.57
C ASP A 333 21.23 31.57 -11.69
N CYS A 334 21.14 30.28 -11.35
CA CYS A 334 22.29 29.38 -11.38
C CYS A 334 22.76 29.01 -12.80
N GLY A 335 21.95 29.27 -13.82
CA GLY A 335 22.30 29.05 -15.23
C GLY A 335 22.28 27.58 -15.68
N GLU A 336 21.80 26.66 -14.83
CA GLU A 336 21.54 25.28 -15.20
C GLU A 336 20.06 25.08 -15.59
N ASP A 337 19.80 24.16 -16.52
CA ASP A 337 18.42 23.72 -16.79
C ASP A 337 17.82 23.07 -15.54
N PHE A 338 16.54 23.31 -15.31
CA PHE A 338 15.86 22.75 -14.15
C PHE A 338 14.41 22.39 -14.42
N LYS A 339 13.88 21.49 -13.61
CA LYS A 339 12.44 21.19 -13.54
C LYS A 339 11.95 21.36 -12.10
N ILE A 340 10.72 21.84 -11.99
CA ILE A 340 10.02 21.98 -10.71
C ILE A 340 8.70 21.20 -10.80
N MET A 341 8.48 20.28 -9.87
CA MET A 341 7.20 19.62 -9.68
C MET A 341 6.61 20.07 -8.34
N VAL A 342 5.33 20.44 -8.35
CA VAL A 342 4.57 20.76 -7.14
C VAL A 342 3.30 19.93 -7.14
N LEU A 343 3.04 19.21 -6.05
CA LEU A 343 1.81 18.45 -5.83
C LEU A 343 1.64 18.17 -4.34
N PRO A 344 0.39 18.08 -3.82
CA PRO A 344 0.14 17.43 -2.55
C PRO A 344 0.31 15.91 -2.68
N ASP A 345 0.53 15.23 -1.58
CA ASP A 345 0.60 13.77 -1.55
C ASP A 345 -0.80 13.13 -1.53
N HIS A 346 -1.71 13.66 -0.75
CA HIS A 346 -3.13 13.31 -0.66
C HIS A 346 -3.98 14.54 -0.32
N PRO A 347 -5.31 14.47 -0.48
CA PRO A 347 -6.21 15.45 0.12
C PRO A 347 -6.35 15.22 1.63
N THR A 348 -6.46 16.31 2.41
CA THR A 348 -6.88 16.27 3.82
C THR A 348 -8.03 17.24 4.01
N PRO A 349 -9.24 16.87 3.54
CA PRO A 349 -10.37 17.79 3.52
C PRO A 349 -10.76 18.27 4.92
N LEU A 350 -10.92 19.60 5.06
CA LEU A 350 -11.34 20.27 6.29
C LEU A 350 -12.68 19.73 6.84
N GLU A 351 -13.56 19.25 5.96
CA GLU A 351 -14.86 18.69 6.31
C GLU A 351 -14.72 17.38 7.09
N ILE A 352 -13.90 16.45 6.61
CA ILE A 352 -13.76 15.11 7.19
C ILE A 352 -12.58 15.00 8.17
N ARG A 353 -11.65 15.97 8.15
CA ARG A 353 -10.47 16.06 9.03
C ARG A 353 -9.59 14.81 9.04
N THR A 354 -9.51 14.16 7.92
CA THR A 354 -8.67 12.97 7.68
C THR A 354 -8.34 12.87 6.20
N HIS A 355 -7.40 12.01 5.87
CA HIS A 355 -6.95 11.83 4.50
C HIS A 355 -8.04 11.21 3.61
N ALA A 356 -8.09 11.64 2.34
CA ALA A 356 -8.94 11.08 1.31
C ALA A 356 -8.10 10.40 0.19
N PRO A 357 -8.62 9.33 -0.46
CA PRO A 357 -7.89 8.62 -1.51
C PRO A 357 -8.01 9.27 -2.90
N ASP A 358 -8.66 10.43 -2.99
CA ASP A 358 -8.94 11.10 -4.26
C ASP A 358 -7.64 11.53 -4.96
N PRO A 359 -7.65 11.58 -6.32
CA PRO A 359 -6.53 12.11 -7.09
C PRO A 359 -6.25 13.58 -6.74
N VAL A 360 -4.97 13.94 -6.73
CA VAL A 360 -4.49 15.29 -6.43
C VAL A 360 -3.96 16.01 -7.65
N PRO A 361 -3.99 17.36 -7.69
CA PRO A 361 -3.39 18.13 -8.78
C PRO A 361 -1.86 18.06 -8.73
N PHE A 362 -1.23 18.06 -9.90
CA PHE A 362 0.22 18.26 -10.03
C PHE A 362 0.53 19.29 -11.12
N LEU A 363 1.64 19.98 -10.99
CA LEU A 363 2.28 20.73 -12.05
C LEU A 363 3.73 20.30 -12.22
N ILE A 364 4.22 20.25 -13.48
CA ILE A 364 5.63 19.99 -13.82
C ILE A 364 6.07 21.10 -14.76
N TYR A 365 6.90 22.00 -14.26
CA TYR A 365 7.55 23.06 -15.02
C TYR A 365 8.93 22.58 -15.51
N ASP A 366 9.24 22.83 -16.78
CA ASP A 366 10.57 22.54 -17.39
C ASP A 366 11.13 23.85 -17.97
N SER A 367 12.28 24.33 -17.46
CA SER A 367 12.90 25.59 -17.89
C SER A 367 13.22 25.66 -19.38
N ARG A 368 13.20 24.52 -20.09
CA ARG A 368 13.52 24.40 -21.51
C ARG A 368 12.31 24.31 -22.42
N LYS A 369 11.11 24.13 -21.85
CA LYS A 369 9.88 23.82 -22.59
C LYS A 369 8.73 24.68 -22.11
N GLU A 370 8.01 25.26 -23.05
CA GLU A 370 6.74 25.93 -22.76
C GLU A 370 5.58 24.94 -22.98
N TYR A 371 4.78 24.75 -21.96
CA TYR A 371 3.52 24.03 -22.05
C TYR A 371 2.36 25.02 -22.01
N ARG A 372 1.23 24.64 -22.56
CA ARG A 372 -0.02 25.36 -22.37
C ARG A 372 -0.71 24.80 -21.14
N GLY A 373 -0.45 25.40 -19.99
CA GLY A 373 -1.01 24.98 -18.70
C GLY A 373 -2.34 25.66 -18.36
N VAL A 374 -2.50 26.01 -17.07
CA VAL A 374 -3.72 26.61 -16.51
C VAL A 374 -3.43 27.94 -15.84
N ASP A 375 -4.44 28.83 -15.76
CA ASP A 375 -4.27 30.16 -15.16
C ASP A 375 -4.10 30.15 -13.63
N CYS A 376 -4.68 29.16 -12.94
CA CYS A 376 -4.60 28.94 -11.51
C CYS A 376 -4.27 27.47 -11.23
N PHE A 377 -3.34 27.20 -10.32
CA PHE A 377 -3.02 25.84 -9.87
C PHE A 377 -3.96 25.41 -8.75
N ASP A 378 -4.97 24.65 -9.08
CA ASP A 378 -5.94 24.09 -8.14
C ASP A 378 -6.53 22.77 -8.64
N GLU A 379 -7.32 22.09 -7.80
CA GLU A 379 -7.92 20.78 -8.05
C GLU A 379 -8.83 20.77 -9.30
N TYR A 380 -9.60 21.85 -9.49
CA TYR A 380 -10.58 21.94 -10.57
C TYR A 380 -9.91 22.29 -11.91
N SER A 381 -8.96 23.23 -11.88
CA SER A 381 -8.19 23.61 -13.05
C SER A 381 -7.33 22.45 -13.56
N ALA A 382 -6.70 21.70 -12.65
CA ALA A 382 -5.94 20.51 -13.01
C ALA A 382 -6.83 19.41 -13.61
N LYS A 383 -8.01 19.19 -13.08
CA LYS A 383 -8.98 18.20 -13.60
C LYS A 383 -9.47 18.55 -15.00
N GLN A 384 -9.59 19.86 -15.35
CA GLN A 384 -10.03 20.31 -16.66
C GLN A 384 -9.01 20.03 -17.78
N THR A 385 -7.75 19.74 -17.45
CA THR A 385 -6.74 19.39 -18.46
C THR A 385 -6.93 17.98 -19.03
N GLU A 386 -7.78 17.15 -18.41
CA GLU A 386 -8.01 15.73 -18.73
C GLU A 386 -6.75 14.86 -18.65
N LEU A 387 -5.60 15.41 -18.25
CA LEU A 387 -4.39 14.65 -17.98
C LEU A 387 -4.48 13.98 -16.62
N HIS A 388 -4.46 12.66 -16.60
CA HIS A 388 -4.46 11.88 -15.37
C HIS A 388 -3.34 10.83 -15.37
N VAL A 389 -2.59 10.77 -14.28
CA VAL A 389 -1.59 9.73 -14.02
C VAL A 389 -2.17 8.74 -13.03
N GLU A 390 -2.55 7.56 -13.52
CA GLU A 390 -3.22 6.52 -12.72
C GLU A 390 -2.37 6.01 -11.54
N HIS A 391 -1.05 5.96 -11.71
CA HIS A 391 -0.12 5.45 -10.71
C HIS A 391 0.93 6.50 -10.37
N GLY A 392 0.88 7.05 -9.16
CA GLY A 392 1.82 8.08 -8.69
C GLY A 392 3.29 7.68 -8.81
N HIS A 393 3.61 6.37 -8.66
CA HIS A 393 4.99 5.89 -8.80
C HIS A 393 5.57 6.00 -10.22
N ASN A 394 4.76 6.35 -11.21
CA ASN A 394 5.22 6.65 -12.58
C ASN A 394 5.42 8.17 -12.81
N LEU A 395 5.01 9.03 -11.86
CA LEU A 395 5.02 10.48 -12.08
C LEU A 395 6.43 11.05 -12.28
N LEU A 396 7.43 10.54 -11.55
CA LEU A 396 8.82 10.98 -11.71
C LEU A 396 9.43 10.65 -13.07
N GLU A 397 8.86 9.72 -13.85
CA GLU A 397 9.29 9.45 -15.22
C GLU A 397 9.01 10.63 -16.16
N LEU A 398 8.04 11.49 -15.82
CA LEU A 398 7.76 12.75 -16.55
C LEU A 398 8.74 13.87 -16.14
N VAL A 399 9.35 13.75 -14.97
CA VAL A 399 10.25 14.77 -14.41
C VAL A 399 11.71 14.46 -14.74
N ILE A 400 12.17 13.24 -14.43
CA ILE A 400 13.58 12.87 -14.55
C ILE A 400 13.82 12.21 -15.90
N GLU A 401 14.72 12.81 -16.68
CA GLU A 401 15.18 12.23 -17.95
C GLU A 401 16.22 11.15 -17.63
N LYS A 402 15.95 9.89 -18.01
CA LYS A 402 16.95 8.82 -17.87
C LYS A 402 18.17 9.20 -18.71
N GLN A 403 19.31 9.31 -18.06
CA GLN A 403 20.58 9.48 -18.78
C GLN A 403 20.86 8.20 -19.58
N ASP A 404 21.05 8.35 -20.88
CA ASP A 404 21.44 7.23 -21.74
C ASP A 404 22.88 6.84 -21.37
N PRO A 405 23.16 5.64 -20.86
CA PRO A 405 24.52 5.25 -20.45
C PRO A 405 25.54 5.27 -21.61
N ALA A 406 25.07 5.45 -22.84
CA ALA A 406 25.92 5.58 -24.02
C ALA A 406 26.51 7.00 -24.24
N ALA A 407 26.08 8.03 -23.49
CA ALA A 407 26.53 9.41 -23.71
C ALA A 407 27.87 9.76 -23.02
N GLU A 408 28.32 8.98 -22.01
CA GLU A 408 29.56 9.27 -21.28
C GLU A 408 30.85 8.74 -21.94
N SER A 409 30.80 8.04 -23.07
CA SER A 409 31.98 7.53 -23.75
C SER A 409 32.45 8.35 -24.96
N ALA A 410 31.90 9.53 -25.17
CA ALA A 410 32.35 10.42 -26.25
C ALA A 410 33.53 11.29 -25.80
N ASN A 411 34.74 10.79 -26.03
CA ASN A 411 35.99 11.57 -25.88
C ASN A 411 36.07 12.64 -27.01
N PRO A 412 36.27 13.97 -26.70
CA PRO A 412 36.16 15.04 -27.69
C PRO A 412 37.29 15.11 -28.73
N ASP A 413 38.30 14.25 -28.71
CA ASP A 413 39.55 14.35 -29.50
C ASP A 413 39.73 13.25 -30.56
N GLN A 414 38.69 12.84 -31.30
CA GLN A 414 38.93 12.08 -32.55
C GLN A 414 38.18 12.71 -33.74
N PRO A 415 38.86 12.95 -34.90
CA PRO A 415 38.24 13.58 -36.05
C PRO A 415 37.18 12.66 -36.70
N GLU A 416 36.01 13.21 -36.92
CA GLU A 416 34.87 12.53 -37.57
C GLU A 416 35.25 11.94 -38.94
N LYS A 417 35.22 10.62 -39.05
CA LYS A 417 35.12 9.94 -40.34
C LYS A 417 33.68 9.97 -40.81
N LYS A 418 33.39 10.78 -41.85
CA LYS A 418 32.10 10.79 -42.53
C LYS A 418 31.70 9.38 -42.97
N LYS A 419 30.74 8.75 -42.26
CA LYS A 419 30.07 7.53 -42.70
C LYS A 419 29.01 7.88 -43.75
N LYS A 420 29.06 7.18 -44.87
CA LYS A 420 28.07 7.25 -45.97
C LYS A 420 26.71 6.82 -45.45
N SER A 421 25.65 7.51 -45.91
CA SER A 421 24.25 7.27 -45.62
C SER A 421 23.83 5.83 -45.96
N GLY A 422 23.73 4.99 -44.94
CA GLY A 422 22.91 3.79 -44.95
C GLY A 422 21.69 4.02 -44.07
N PHE A 423 20.64 3.26 -44.22
CA PHE A 423 19.43 3.29 -43.40
C PHE A 423 19.76 3.56 -41.93
N PRO A 424 19.02 4.43 -41.20
CA PRO A 424 19.36 4.82 -39.85
C PRO A 424 19.50 3.58 -38.96
N SER A 425 20.61 3.45 -38.23
CA SER A 425 20.85 2.35 -37.27
C SER A 425 19.69 2.20 -36.27
N ALA A 426 19.08 3.32 -35.91
CA ALA A 426 17.89 3.36 -35.06
C ALA A 426 16.72 2.49 -35.58
N PHE A 427 16.58 2.29 -36.90
CA PHE A 427 15.54 1.41 -37.43
C PHE A 427 15.80 -0.06 -37.09
N PHE A 428 17.05 -0.48 -37.11
CA PHE A 428 17.42 -1.86 -36.73
C PHE A 428 17.31 -2.08 -35.21
N ASP A 429 17.63 -1.07 -34.41
CA ASP A 429 17.48 -1.10 -32.95
C ASP A 429 16.00 -1.22 -32.56
N TYR A 430 15.11 -0.46 -33.20
CA TYR A 430 13.65 -0.60 -33.01
C TYR A 430 13.12 -1.95 -33.52
N LEU A 431 13.66 -2.48 -34.62
CA LEU A 431 13.27 -3.79 -35.13
C LEU A 431 13.70 -4.91 -34.19
N GLU A 432 14.88 -4.80 -33.60
CA GLU A 432 15.41 -5.75 -32.60
C GLU A 432 14.57 -5.72 -31.31
N ILE A 433 14.29 -4.53 -30.75
CA ILE A 433 13.42 -4.35 -29.58
C ILE A 433 12.03 -4.94 -29.87
N PHE A 434 11.47 -4.66 -31.03
CA PHE A 434 10.16 -5.17 -31.44
C PHE A 434 10.17 -6.72 -31.56
N ALA A 435 11.21 -7.28 -32.17
CA ALA A 435 11.36 -8.73 -32.32
C ALA A 435 11.53 -9.43 -30.97
N VAL A 436 12.36 -8.87 -30.07
CA VAL A 436 12.56 -9.38 -28.70
C VAL A 436 11.28 -9.26 -27.88
N SER A 437 10.54 -8.15 -28.01
CA SER A 437 9.26 -7.97 -27.31
C SER A 437 8.21 -8.98 -27.78
N ILE A 438 8.09 -9.22 -29.07
CA ILE A 438 7.20 -10.25 -29.63
C ILE A 438 7.62 -11.64 -29.15
N ALA A 439 8.91 -11.95 -29.18
CA ALA A 439 9.42 -13.24 -28.71
C ALA A 439 9.12 -13.44 -27.22
N ALA A 440 9.31 -12.43 -26.39
CA ALA A 440 8.99 -12.46 -24.96
C ALA A 440 7.49 -12.68 -24.71
N VAL A 441 6.62 -11.95 -25.42
CA VAL A 441 5.16 -12.12 -25.33
C VAL A 441 4.74 -13.52 -25.76
N LEU A 442 5.30 -14.04 -26.86
CA LEU A 442 5.01 -15.40 -27.34
C LEU A 442 5.47 -16.46 -26.33
N LEU A 443 6.63 -16.27 -25.70
CA LEU A 443 7.12 -17.19 -24.67
C LEU A 443 6.20 -17.19 -23.44
N ILE A 444 5.76 -16.00 -22.99
CA ILE A 444 4.84 -15.88 -21.86
C ILE A 444 3.52 -16.61 -22.18
N PHE A 445 2.90 -16.33 -23.33
CA PHE A 445 1.64 -16.97 -23.70
C PHE A 445 1.78 -18.46 -24.09
N THR A 446 2.97 -18.93 -24.39
CA THR A 446 3.21 -20.35 -24.68
C THR A 446 3.45 -21.18 -23.43
N PHE A 447 4.20 -20.62 -22.46
CA PHE A 447 4.70 -21.37 -21.30
C PHE A 447 4.15 -20.92 -19.95
N CYS A 448 3.67 -19.69 -19.82
CA CYS A 448 3.31 -19.14 -18.51
C CYS A 448 1.82 -18.81 -18.36
N ALA A 449 1.14 -18.45 -19.45
CA ALA A 449 -0.23 -17.98 -19.38
C ALA A 449 -1.00 -18.26 -20.67
N ARG A 450 -2.30 -18.48 -20.57
CA ARG A 450 -3.20 -18.71 -21.72
C ARG A 450 -4.42 -17.82 -21.63
N LEU A 451 -4.91 -17.35 -22.77
CA LEU A 451 -6.17 -16.61 -22.88
C LEU A 451 -7.33 -17.60 -23.01
N CYS A 452 -8.33 -17.45 -22.14
CA CYS A 452 -9.57 -18.22 -22.17
C CYS A 452 -10.75 -17.25 -22.20
N ARG A 453 -11.76 -17.56 -23.03
CA ARG A 453 -13.04 -16.82 -23.02
C ARG A 453 -14.09 -17.62 -22.28
N VAL A 454 -14.80 -16.97 -21.35
CA VAL A 454 -15.95 -17.54 -20.67
C VAL A 454 -17.08 -17.69 -21.67
N ASP A 455 -17.68 -18.89 -21.75
CA ASP A 455 -18.81 -19.21 -22.61
C ASP A 455 -19.94 -19.78 -21.71
N GLY A 456 -21.00 -19.01 -21.52
CA GLY A 456 -22.15 -19.36 -20.71
C GLY A 456 -22.21 -18.72 -19.32
N GLU A 457 -23.30 -19.03 -18.60
CA GLU A 457 -23.67 -18.37 -17.34
C GLU A 457 -23.38 -19.20 -16.08
N SER A 458 -22.69 -20.32 -16.19
CA SER A 458 -22.47 -21.25 -15.07
C SER A 458 -21.63 -20.69 -13.92
N MET A 459 -20.84 -19.65 -14.18
CA MET A 459 -20.02 -18.94 -13.20
C MET A 459 -20.57 -17.54 -12.87
N LYS A 460 -21.85 -17.28 -13.15
CA LYS A 460 -22.46 -15.97 -12.98
C LYS A 460 -22.38 -15.51 -11.52
N ASN A 461 -22.19 -14.25 -11.37
CA ASN A 461 -21.68 -13.34 -10.39
C ASN A 461 -20.14 -13.27 -10.36
N THR A 462 -19.42 -14.37 -10.49
CA THR A 462 -17.96 -14.32 -10.55
C THR A 462 -17.50 -13.96 -11.96
N PHE A 463 -18.04 -14.66 -12.96
CA PHE A 463 -17.75 -14.37 -14.38
C PHE A 463 -19.03 -14.34 -15.21
N GLU A 464 -19.08 -13.42 -16.16
CA GLU A 464 -20.17 -13.28 -17.12
C GLU A 464 -19.77 -13.84 -18.49
N ASP A 465 -20.79 -14.19 -19.29
CA ASP A 465 -20.58 -14.67 -20.65
C ASP A 465 -19.79 -13.65 -21.49
N GLY A 466 -18.82 -14.16 -22.25
CA GLY A 466 -17.98 -13.34 -23.13
C GLY A 466 -16.75 -12.70 -22.48
N GLN A 467 -16.59 -12.78 -21.17
CA GLN A 467 -15.41 -12.23 -20.48
C GLN A 467 -14.14 -13.00 -20.85
N LEU A 468 -13.01 -12.28 -20.90
CA LEU A 468 -11.69 -12.84 -21.20
C LEU A 468 -10.91 -13.03 -19.91
N LEU A 469 -10.36 -14.23 -19.72
CA LEU A 469 -9.53 -14.61 -18.58
C LEU A 469 -8.11 -14.92 -19.05
N ILE A 470 -7.13 -14.57 -18.23
CA ILE A 470 -5.79 -15.14 -18.30
C ILE A 470 -5.71 -16.26 -17.27
N ILE A 471 -5.32 -17.43 -17.71
CA ILE A 471 -5.11 -18.62 -16.88
C ILE A 471 -3.63 -19.02 -16.89
N SER A 472 -3.16 -19.58 -15.79
CA SER A 472 -1.79 -20.12 -15.68
C SER A 472 -1.80 -21.47 -14.96
N ASP A 473 -0.95 -22.38 -15.45
CA ASP A 473 -0.65 -23.67 -14.83
C ASP A 473 0.78 -23.75 -14.28
N LEU A 474 1.51 -22.63 -14.34
CA LEU A 474 2.92 -22.57 -13.93
C LEU A 474 3.06 -22.80 -12.42
N PHE A 475 3.65 -23.94 -12.02
CA PHE A 475 3.81 -24.36 -10.61
C PHE A 475 2.50 -24.41 -9.82
N TYR A 476 1.38 -24.63 -10.49
CA TYR A 476 0.07 -24.58 -9.87
C TYR A 476 -0.41 -25.96 -9.43
N THR A 477 -0.89 -26.04 -8.19
CA THR A 477 -1.63 -27.17 -7.63
C THR A 477 -3.01 -26.67 -7.22
N PRO A 478 -4.12 -27.33 -7.64
CA PRO A 478 -5.47 -26.87 -7.30
C PRO A 478 -5.73 -26.90 -5.80
N GLU A 479 -6.33 -25.80 -5.30
CA GLU A 479 -6.75 -25.63 -3.91
C GLU A 479 -8.26 -25.34 -3.82
N ASN A 480 -8.85 -25.57 -2.65
CA ASN A 480 -10.25 -25.28 -2.43
C ASN A 480 -10.53 -23.79 -2.61
N GLY A 481 -11.58 -23.45 -3.37
CA GLY A 481 -11.93 -22.06 -3.68
C GLY A 481 -11.41 -21.56 -5.03
N ASP A 482 -10.38 -22.19 -5.59
CA ASP A 482 -9.80 -21.78 -6.86
C ASP A 482 -10.79 -21.89 -8.03
N VAL A 483 -10.72 -20.92 -8.94
CA VAL A 483 -11.44 -21.05 -10.22
C VAL A 483 -10.47 -21.57 -11.27
N ILE A 484 -10.78 -22.74 -11.80
CA ILE A 484 -9.94 -23.45 -12.76
C ILE A 484 -10.63 -23.60 -14.11
N VAL A 485 -9.79 -23.72 -15.14
CA VAL A 485 -10.18 -24.13 -16.49
C VAL A 485 -9.64 -25.53 -16.74
N PHE A 486 -10.48 -26.44 -17.18
CA PHE A 486 -10.09 -27.84 -17.41
C PHE A 486 -10.78 -28.45 -18.63
N HIS A 487 -10.18 -29.49 -19.20
CA HIS A 487 -10.78 -30.30 -20.25
C HIS A 487 -11.59 -31.46 -19.68
N GLN A 488 -12.84 -31.58 -20.14
CA GLN A 488 -13.64 -32.77 -19.89
C GLN A 488 -13.67 -33.65 -21.14
N THR A 489 -13.30 -34.92 -20.97
CA THR A 489 -13.19 -35.88 -22.08
C THR A 489 -14.52 -36.45 -22.53
N GLU A 490 -15.55 -36.40 -21.69
CA GLU A 490 -16.88 -36.90 -21.97
C GLU A 490 -17.92 -35.78 -22.04
N GLY A 491 -18.57 -35.65 -23.19
CA GLY A 491 -19.78 -34.82 -23.36
C GLY A 491 -19.56 -33.32 -23.67
N PHE A 492 -18.38 -32.75 -23.46
CA PHE A 492 -18.11 -31.37 -23.76
C PHE A 492 -16.90 -31.23 -24.70
N GLN A 493 -17.08 -30.48 -25.80
CA GLN A 493 -16.00 -30.25 -26.78
C GLN A 493 -15.11 -29.05 -26.40
N LYS A 494 -15.53 -28.21 -25.46
CA LYS A 494 -14.82 -27.01 -25.02
C LYS A 494 -14.35 -27.16 -23.58
N PRO A 495 -13.25 -26.51 -23.20
CA PRO A 495 -12.85 -26.41 -21.80
C PRO A 495 -13.95 -25.78 -20.94
N LEU A 496 -14.06 -26.24 -19.71
CA LEU A 496 -15.03 -25.75 -18.73
C LEU A 496 -14.33 -24.88 -17.68
N VAL A 497 -15.02 -23.85 -17.21
CA VAL A 497 -14.59 -22.98 -16.07
C VAL A 497 -15.46 -23.32 -14.86
N LYS A 498 -14.86 -23.73 -13.75
CA LYS A 498 -15.56 -24.08 -12.51
C LYS A 498 -14.71 -23.73 -11.29
N ARG A 499 -15.35 -23.68 -10.13
CA ARG A 499 -14.69 -23.51 -8.83
C ARG A 499 -14.37 -24.87 -8.22
N VAL A 500 -13.17 -25.04 -7.72
CA VAL A 500 -12.75 -26.19 -6.92
C VAL A 500 -13.45 -26.10 -5.56
N ILE A 501 -14.24 -27.12 -5.26
CA ILE A 501 -14.93 -27.24 -3.97
C ILE A 501 -14.12 -28.11 -3.03
N ALA A 502 -13.61 -29.26 -3.54
CA ALA A 502 -12.78 -30.16 -2.76
C ALA A 502 -11.72 -30.82 -3.63
N THR A 503 -10.58 -31.12 -3.03
CA THR A 503 -9.44 -31.81 -3.61
C THR A 503 -9.32 -33.25 -3.11
N GLY A 504 -8.42 -34.05 -3.70
CA GLY A 504 -8.22 -35.45 -3.32
C GLY A 504 -7.99 -35.65 -1.83
N GLY A 505 -8.54 -36.72 -1.27
CA GLY A 505 -8.47 -37.04 0.15
C GLY A 505 -9.45 -36.29 1.05
N GLN A 506 -10.25 -35.36 0.53
CA GLN A 506 -11.25 -34.60 1.31
C GLN A 506 -12.64 -35.25 1.26
N THR A 507 -13.38 -35.17 2.37
CA THR A 507 -14.78 -35.60 2.45
C THR A 507 -15.71 -34.41 2.24
N VAL A 508 -16.67 -34.56 1.36
CA VAL A 508 -17.70 -33.56 1.03
C VAL A 508 -19.04 -33.98 1.57
N GLU A 509 -19.70 -33.09 2.30
CA GLU A 509 -21.07 -33.24 2.79
C GLU A 509 -21.98 -32.20 2.11
N ILE A 510 -22.97 -32.62 1.33
CA ILE A 510 -23.92 -31.71 0.66
C ILE A 510 -25.31 -31.88 1.22
N ASN A 511 -25.89 -30.80 1.76
CA ASN A 511 -27.28 -30.73 2.15
C ASN A 511 -28.08 -29.81 1.21
N PHE A 512 -28.87 -30.38 0.31
CA PHE A 512 -29.62 -29.63 -0.69
C PHE A 512 -30.75 -28.80 -0.09
N ALA A 513 -31.33 -29.24 1.03
CA ALA A 513 -32.42 -28.52 1.69
C ALA A 513 -31.93 -27.28 2.43
N GLN A 514 -30.75 -27.39 3.03
CA GLN A 514 -30.09 -26.29 3.77
C GLN A 514 -29.19 -25.44 2.87
N LYS A 515 -28.97 -25.84 1.63
CA LYS A 515 -28.04 -25.22 0.68
C LYS A 515 -26.64 -25.13 1.24
N SER A 516 -26.19 -26.17 1.98
CA SER A 516 -24.87 -26.19 2.63
C SER A 516 -23.93 -27.23 2.01
N ILE A 517 -22.67 -26.89 1.92
CA ILE A 517 -21.56 -27.76 1.51
C ILE A 517 -20.49 -27.65 2.58
N VAL A 518 -20.17 -28.76 3.21
CA VAL A 518 -19.15 -28.83 4.24
C VAL A 518 -18.03 -29.76 3.79
N ILE A 519 -16.79 -29.34 3.97
CA ILE A 519 -15.61 -30.09 3.58
C ILE A 519 -14.81 -30.39 4.82
N THR A 520 -14.37 -31.65 4.93
CA THR A 520 -13.51 -32.10 6.02
C THR A 520 -12.22 -32.68 5.43
N ALA A 521 -11.07 -32.14 5.84
CA ALA A 521 -9.77 -32.65 5.44
C ALA A 521 -9.45 -33.94 6.22
N THR A 522 -8.78 -34.91 5.58
CA THR A 522 -8.48 -36.23 6.14
C THR A 522 -7.56 -36.17 7.37
N GLU A 523 -6.71 -35.15 7.47
CA GLU A 523 -5.71 -35.00 8.54
C GLU A 523 -6.13 -34.05 9.67
N THR A 524 -7.20 -33.28 9.47
CA THR A 524 -7.72 -32.34 10.47
C THR A 524 -9.21 -32.50 10.63
N THR A 525 -9.72 -32.37 11.85
CA THR A 525 -11.16 -32.32 12.12
C THR A 525 -11.78 -30.96 11.78
N GLU A 526 -11.06 -30.14 11.05
CA GLU A 526 -11.50 -28.81 10.66
C GLU A 526 -12.56 -28.90 9.56
N ARG A 527 -13.73 -28.34 9.83
CA ARG A 527 -14.86 -28.30 8.90
C ARG A 527 -14.92 -26.91 8.28
N ILE A 528 -14.78 -26.85 6.97
CA ILE A 528 -14.92 -25.61 6.21
C ILE A 528 -16.31 -25.60 5.58
N ASP A 529 -17.10 -24.59 5.91
CA ASP A 529 -18.41 -24.37 5.30
C ASP A 529 -18.28 -23.49 4.05
N TYR A 530 -18.49 -24.10 2.89
CA TYR A 530 -18.45 -23.44 1.58
C TYR A 530 -19.82 -22.99 1.08
N SER A 531 -20.84 -22.94 1.95
CA SER A 531 -22.23 -22.83 1.55
C SER A 531 -22.58 -21.55 0.79
N ASP A 532 -21.98 -20.39 1.14
CA ASP A 532 -22.59 -19.13 0.76
C ASP A 532 -21.67 -18.08 0.12
N GLU A 533 -20.35 -18.17 0.24
CA GLU A 533 -19.44 -17.06 -0.13
C GLU A 533 -19.47 -16.74 -1.64
N PHE A 534 -19.63 -17.74 -2.50
CA PHE A 534 -19.63 -17.58 -3.96
C PHE A 534 -20.87 -18.13 -4.65
N ALA A 535 -21.76 -18.77 -3.89
CA ALA A 535 -22.91 -19.46 -4.48
C ALA A 535 -24.04 -18.50 -4.83
N VAL A 536 -24.51 -18.57 -6.06
CA VAL A 536 -25.73 -17.90 -6.51
C VAL A 536 -26.72 -18.89 -7.06
N TYR A 537 -27.99 -18.65 -6.74
CA TYR A 537 -29.11 -19.47 -7.11
C TYR A 537 -30.05 -18.68 -8.04
N TYR A 538 -29.47 -18.23 -9.19
CA TYR A 538 -30.26 -17.54 -10.19
C TYR A 538 -31.35 -18.47 -10.75
N ASN A 539 -32.55 -17.95 -10.91
CA ASN A 539 -33.73 -18.62 -11.49
C ASN A 539 -34.47 -19.64 -10.59
N GLU A 540 -34.46 -19.52 -9.27
CA GLU A 540 -35.40 -20.27 -8.43
C GLU A 540 -36.88 -19.94 -8.72
N ALA A 541 -37.20 -18.86 -9.45
CA ALA A 541 -38.54 -18.35 -9.61
C ALA A 541 -38.99 -18.04 -11.04
N LYS A 542 -38.15 -18.17 -12.08
CA LYS A 542 -38.54 -17.83 -13.46
C LYS A 542 -37.91 -18.73 -14.49
N THR A 543 -38.74 -19.44 -15.20
CA THR A 543 -38.46 -20.23 -16.38
C THR A 543 -38.91 -19.48 -17.62
N ASP A 544 -37.99 -18.93 -18.39
CA ASP A 544 -38.15 -18.72 -19.82
C ASP A 544 -37.68 -19.93 -20.65
N PHE A 545 -37.17 -20.96 -19.98
CA PHE A 545 -36.75 -22.24 -20.56
C PHE A 545 -37.39 -23.40 -19.79
N GLY A 546 -38.66 -23.55 -19.87
CA GLY A 546 -39.54 -24.71 -19.73
C GLY A 546 -39.37 -25.73 -18.60
N ASP A 547 -38.24 -25.87 -17.92
CA ASP A 547 -38.01 -26.84 -16.86
C ASP A 547 -37.21 -26.24 -15.68
N GLN A 548 -37.77 -26.36 -14.50
CA GLN A 548 -37.15 -25.97 -13.23
C GLN A 548 -36.05 -26.98 -12.86
N TYR A 549 -34.82 -26.69 -13.18
CA TYR A 549 -33.68 -27.43 -12.60
C TYR A 549 -33.33 -26.77 -11.25
N THR A 550 -33.56 -27.51 -10.17
CA THR A 550 -32.93 -27.14 -8.88
C THR A 550 -31.49 -27.64 -8.88
N TRP A 551 -30.61 -27.03 -8.07
CA TRP A 551 -29.23 -27.49 -7.98
C TRP A 551 -29.10 -28.95 -7.50
N LYS A 552 -30.13 -29.53 -6.91
CA LYS A 552 -30.28 -30.95 -6.59
C LYS A 552 -30.48 -31.80 -7.83
N ASP A 553 -31.29 -31.35 -8.81
CA ASP A 553 -31.62 -32.15 -10.00
C ASP A 553 -30.40 -32.44 -10.89
N ASN A 554 -29.34 -31.62 -10.73
CA ASN A 554 -28.07 -31.84 -11.38
C ASN A 554 -27.15 -32.85 -10.64
N PHE A 555 -27.56 -33.36 -9.48
CA PHE A 555 -26.73 -34.25 -8.68
C PHE A 555 -26.97 -35.73 -9.02
N ASN A 556 -25.90 -36.40 -9.49
CA ASN A 556 -25.92 -37.83 -9.74
C ASN A 556 -25.06 -38.54 -8.69
N GLU A 557 -25.68 -39.07 -7.64
CA GLU A 557 -25.03 -39.73 -6.52
C GLU A 557 -24.12 -40.89 -6.93
N GLN A 558 -24.42 -41.59 -8.03
CA GLN A 558 -23.63 -42.72 -8.53
C GLN A 558 -22.32 -42.28 -9.18
N LYS A 559 -22.23 -41.03 -9.65
CA LYS A 559 -21.01 -40.50 -10.30
C LYS A 559 -19.91 -40.11 -9.28
N VAL A 560 -20.29 -39.93 -8.03
CA VAL A 560 -19.40 -39.53 -6.93
C VAL A 560 -19.42 -40.52 -5.76
N ASP A 561 -20.07 -41.69 -5.95
CA ASP A 561 -20.22 -42.73 -4.93
C ASP A 561 -20.82 -42.19 -3.59
N ALA A 562 -21.74 -41.23 -3.69
CA ALA A 562 -22.29 -40.57 -2.51
C ALA A 562 -23.22 -41.46 -1.71
N VAL A 563 -23.10 -41.44 -0.40
CA VAL A 563 -23.98 -42.11 0.56
C VAL A 563 -24.94 -41.08 1.16
N TYR A 564 -26.24 -41.38 1.13
CA TYR A 564 -27.23 -40.52 1.74
C TYR A 564 -27.43 -40.84 3.22
N ASP A 565 -27.16 -39.88 4.10
CA ASP A 565 -27.44 -39.96 5.52
C ASP A 565 -28.88 -39.49 5.81
N ASN A 566 -29.77 -40.42 6.09
CA ASN A 566 -31.17 -40.13 6.40
C ASN A 566 -31.37 -39.33 7.70
N THR A 567 -30.36 -39.30 8.59
CA THR A 567 -30.45 -38.59 9.88
C THR A 567 -30.23 -37.09 9.71
N THR A 568 -29.29 -36.72 8.86
CA THR A 568 -28.93 -35.33 8.59
C THR A 568 -29.56 -34.78 7.31
N GLY A 569 -30.04 -35.66 6.43
CA GLY A 569 -30.53 -35.27 5.10
C GLY A 569 -29.42 -34.89 4.12
N THR A 570 -28.21 -35.43 4.34
CA THR A 570 -26.98 -35.03 3.69
C THR A 570 -26.42 -36.13 2.81
N TYR A 571 -25.89 -35.81 1.64
CA TYR A 571 -25.09 -36.72 0.84
C TYR A 571 -23.60 -36.54 1.25
N VAL A 572 -22.91 -37.66 1.51
CA VAL A 572 -21.53 -37.71 1.95
C VAL A 572 -20.71 -38.56 0.97
N PHE A 573 -19.57 -38.06 0.51
CA PHE A 573 -18.65 -38.77 -0.37
C PHE A 573 -17.23 -38.28 -0.16
N GLU A 574 -16.26 -39.12 -0.53
CA GLU A 574 -14.82 -38.79 -0.48
C GLU A 574 -14.31 -38.51 -1.90
N VAL A 575 -13.50 -37.48 -2.06
CA VAL A 575 -12.83 -37.15 -3.32
C VAL A 575 -11.59 -38.02 -3.45
N PRO A 576 -11.48 -38.89 -4.50
CA PRO A 576 -10.30 -39.73 -4.67
C PRO A 576 -9.02 -38.91 -4.91
N GLU A 577 -7.89 -39.45 -4.50
CA GLU A 577 -6.57 -38.85 -4.76
C GLU A 577 -6.35 -38.56 -6.25
N GLY A 578 -5.79 -37.36 -6.57
CA GLY A 578 -5.59 -36.88 -7.93
C GLY A 578 -6.89 -36.49 -8.66
N LYS A 579 -7.98 -36.33 -7.92
CA LYS A 579 -9.27 -35.88 -8.44
C LYS A 579 -9.74 -34.61 -7.73
N LEU A 580 -10.63 -33.89 -8.40
CA LEU A 580 -11.25 -32.65 -7.91
C LEU A 580 -12.78 -32.78 -7.96
N PHE A 581 -13.44 -32.20 -6.98
CA PHE A 581 -14.87 -31.95 -7.03
C PHE A 581 -15.07 -30.45 -7.28
N VAL A 582 -15.65 -30.11 -8.43
CA VAL A 582 -15.81 -28.72 -8.87
C VAL A 582 -17.27 -28.37 -9.08
N MET A 583 -17.65 -27.12 -8.83
CA MET A 583 -19.00 -26.61 -9.07
C MET A 583 -18.96 -25.24 -9.75
N GLY A 584 -20.01 -24.95 -10.51
CA GLY A 584 -20.25 -23.59 -10.97
C GLY A 584 -20.84 -22.71 -9.86
N ASP A 585 -20.49 -21.44 -9.83
CA ASP A 585 -21.01 -20.48 -8.84
C ASP A 585 -22.52 -20.25 -9.03
N ASN A 586 -23.01 -20.31 -10.27
CA ASN A 586 -24.46 -20.41 -10.55
C ASN A 586 -24.94 -21.84 -10.34
N ARG A 587 -25.34 -22.16 -9.12
CA ARG A 587 -25.65 -23.53 -8.66
C ARG A 587 -26.83 -24.18 -9.40
N ASN A 588 -27.82 -23.41 -9.84
CA ASN A 588 -29.00 -23.92 -10.57
C ASN A 588 -28.74 -24.08 -12.07
N TYR A 589 -27.67 -23.42 -12.61
CA TYR A 589 -27.40 -23.42 -14.04
C TYR A 589 -25.94 -23.77 -14.32
N SER A 590 -25.51 -24.97 -13.91
CA SER A 590 -24.14 -25.42 -14.11
C SER A 590 -24.05 -26.92 -14.35
N GLY A 591 -23.46 -27.33 -15.46
CA GLY A 591 -22.96 -28.69 -15.66
C GLY A 591 -21.59 -28.82 -15.04
N ASP A 592 -21.48 -29.53 -13.92
CA ASP A 592 -20.27 -29.64 -13.11
C ASP A 592 -20.14 -31.04 -12.46
N SER A 593 -19.29 -31.19 -11.44
CA SER A 593 -19.02 -32.50 -10.83
C SER A 593 -20.24 -33.19 -10.27
N ARG A 594 -21.32 -32.47 -9.96
CA ARG A 594 -22.61 -33.09 -9.55
C ARG A 594 -23.16 -34.00 -10.65
N MET A 595 -22.98 -33.65 -11.90
CA MET A 595 -23.45 -34.38 -13.07
C MET A 595 -22.34 -35.20 -13.74
N LEU A 596 -21.12 -34.65 -13.78
CA LEU A 596 -19.99 -35.20 -14.51
C LEU A 596 -19.18 -36.21 -13.68
N GLY A 597 -19.25 -36.14 -12.35
CA GLY A 597 -18.35 -36.84 -11.43
C GLY A 597 -17.07 -36.07 -11.18
N PHE A 598 -16.08 -36.76 -10.61
CA PHE A 598 -14.79 -36.18 -10.28
C PHE A 598 -13.98 -35.81 -11.52
N ILE A 599 -13.29 -34.69 -11.47
CA ILE A 599 -12.41 -34.19 -12.52
C ILE A 599 -10.98 -34.65 -12.23
N ASP A 600 -10.26 -35.11 -13.24
CA ASP A 600 -8.86 -35.50 -13.11
C ASP A 600 -7.98 -34.23 -13.07
N GLU A 601 -7.15 -34.08 -12.04
CA GLU A 601 -6.26 -32.92 -11.89
C GLU A 601 -5.37 -32.70 -13.12
N ARG A 602 -4.98 -33.75 -13.81
CA ARG A 602 -4.16 -33.68 -15.04
C ARG A 602 -4.85 -33.04 -16.23
N THR A 603 -6.18 -32.87 -16.17
CA THR A 603 -6.97 -32.19 -17.21
C THR A 603 -7.07 -30.68 -16.97
N VAL A 604 -6.57 -30.17 -15.85
CA VAL A 604 -6.57 -28.75 -15.52
C VAL A 604 -5.61 -28.01 -16.44
N LEU A 605 -6.11 -26.98 -17.11
CA LEU A 605 -5.35 -26.10 -18.01
C LEU A 605 -4.75 -24.90 -17.27
N GLY A 606 -5.20 -24.62 -16.07
CA GLY A 606 -4.68 -23.56 -15.20
C GLY A 606 -5.76 -22.91 -14.33
N LYS A 607 -5.28 -22.13 -13.34
CA LYS A 607 -6.07 -21.24 -12.47
C LYS A 607 -6.37 -19.94 -13.20
N ALA A 608 -7.56 -19.40 -13.05
CA ALA A 608 -7.90 -18.06 -13.51
C ALA A 608 -7.24 -17.02 -12.61
N ILE A 609 -6.30 -16.24 -13.15
CA ILE A 609 -5.54 -15.23 -12.40
C ILE A 609 -5.97 -13.79 -12.71
N ILE A 610 -6.38 -13.52 -13.95
CA ILE A 610 -6.77 -12.17 -14.37
C ILE A 610 -8.04 -12.23 -15.20
N ARG A 611 -8.99 -11.31 -14.91
CA ARG A 611 -10.12 -10.99 -15.77
C ARG A 611 -9.81 -9.69 -16.52
N ILE A 612 -9.88 -9.68 -17.85
CA ILE A 612 -9.47 -8.53 -18.67
C ILE A 612 -10.62 -7.50 -18.79
N ASN A 613 -11.87 -7.94 -18.81
CA ASN A 613 -13.03 -7.03 -18.99
C ASN A 613 -14.22 -7.42 -18.08
N PRO A 614 -14.58 -6.65 -17.03
CA PRO A 614 -13.74 -5.59 -16.44
C PRO A 614 -12.44 -6.14 -15.86
N PHE A 615 -11.39 -5.33 -15.85
CA PHE A 615 -10.06 -5.78 -15.40
C PHE A 615 -10.08 -6.13 -13.91
N THR A 616 -9.69 -7.35 -13.57
CA THR A 616 -9.59 -7.82 -12.18
C THR A 616 -8.50 -8.88 -12.09
N ILE A 617 -7.63 -8.77 -11.11
CA ILE A 617 -6.58 -9.76 -10.83
C ILE A 617 -7.05 -10.60 -9.64
N TYR A 618 -7.04 -11.92 -9.80
CA TYR A 618 -7.29 -12.89 -8.74
C TYR A 618 -5.93 -13.46 -8.32
N MET A 619 -5.26 -12.75 -7.40
CA MET A 619 -4.07 -13.25 -6.71
C MET A 619 -4.47 -13.43 -5.25
N ASP A 620 -4.46 -14.67 -4.77
CA ASP A 620 -4.49 -15.00 -3.35
C ASP A 620 -3.07 -14.93 -2.79
#